data_442c74ba40c3c7cbc38962d2f2826a80
#
_entry.id   442c74ba40c3c7cbc38962d2f2826a80
#
_cell.length_a   1.000
_cell.length_b   1.000
_cell.length_c   1.000
_cell.angle_alpha   90.00
_cell.angle_beta   90.00
_cell.angle_gamma   90.00
#
_symmetry.space_group_name_H-M   'P 1'
#
loop_
_entity.id
_entity.type
_entity.pdbx_description
1 polymer ?
#
loop_
_entity_poly.entity_id
_entity_poly.type
_entity_poly.pdbx_seq_one_letter_code
_entity_poly.pdbx_strand_id
1 'polypeptide(L)'
;IWLPMIGEPGVLKLSDGKKTVCEQTFSPLIPADWGYFKEGTIHIIQSSHQDIAWMDTPEYCREDRINQIILPALELMKKNPAFTFEMEQTLNLMEFLEAHPERKDELIRLYQEKRFGWGATYNQPYEGLSSGEQLVRQAYYGRKWIQENLPGCNDRVANNIDVPGRTWQ
;
A
#
# COMPACT_ATOMS: atom_id res chain seq x y z
N ILE A 1 -14.48 -2.82 -18.65
CA ILE A 1 -14.14 -3.00 -20.07
C ILE A 1 -12.67 -2.65 -20.22
N TRP A 2 -11.86 -3.64 -20.51
CA TRP A 2 -10.46 -3.42 -20.88
C TRP A 2 -10.42 -3.05 -22.36
N LEU A 3 -10.02 -1.83 -22.66
CA LEU A 3 -9.68 -1.44 -24.02
C LEU A 3 -8.19 -1.73 -24.19
N PRO A 4 -7.82 -2.60 -25.13
CA PRO A 4 -6.40 -2.81 -25.43
C PRO A 4 -5.81 -1.48 -25.90
N MET A 5 -4.64 -1.12 -25.39
CA MET A 5 -3.83 -0.03 -25.94
C MET A 5 -3.27 -0.49 -27.28
N ILE A 6 -4.02 -0.28 -28.33
CA ILE A 6 -3.61 -0.62 -29.67
C ILE A 6 -3.27 0.68 -30.39
N GLY A 7 -2.17 0.72 -31.12
CA GLY A 7 -1.80 1.86 -31.96
C GLY A 7 -2.72 2.09 -33.18
N GLU A 8 -3.90 1.52 -33.15
CA GLU A 8 -4.91 1.56 -34.20
C GLU A 8 -6.16 2.30 -33.73
N PRO A 9 -6.87 3.02 -34.61
CA PRO A 9 -8.16 3.61 -34.31
C PRO A 9 -9.17 2.52 -33.89
N GLY A 10 -9.94 2.80 -32.86
CA GLY A 10 -10.96 1.89 -32.37
C GLY A 10 -12.37 2.44 -32.52
N VAL A 11 -13.35 1.55 -32.55
CA VAL A 11 -14.76 1.89 -32.56
C VAL A 11 -15.45 1.18 -31.41
N LEU A 12 -16.05 1.96 -30.50
CA LEU A 12 -16.91 1.43 -29.45
C LEU A 12 -18.36 1.43 -29.94
N LYS A 13 -18.99 0.26 -29.91
CA LYS A 13 -20.40 0.11 -30.25
C LYS A 13 -21.20 -0.35 -29.05
N LEU A 14 -22.24 0.36 -28.73
CA LEU A 14 -23.26 -0.05 -27.79
C LEU A 14 -24.47 -0.59 -28.59
N SER A 15 -24.91 -1.79 -28.29
CA SER A 15 -26.07 -2.40 -28.95
C SER A 15 -27.07 -2.95 -27.93
N ASP A 16 -28.32 -3.00 -28.28
CA ASP A 16 -29.39 -3.61 -27.50
C ASP A 16 -29.63 -5.10 -27.87
N GLY A 17 -28.64 -5.70 -28.56
CA GLY A 17 -28.67 -7.07 -29.04
C GLY A 17 -29.20 -7.23 -30.49
N LYS A 18 -29.85 -6.20 -31.02
CA LYS A 18 -30.38 -6.20 -32.40
C LYS A 18 -29.92 -4.99 -33.22
N LYS A 19 -29.75 -3.87 -32.57
CA LYS A 19 -29.43 -2.61 -33.23
C LYS A 19 -28.34 -1.88 -32.46
N THR A 20 -27.39 -1.30 -33.18
CA THR A 20 -26.42 -0.39 -32.59
C THR A 20 -27.13 0.89 -32.15
N VAL A 21 -27.05 1.18 -30.85
CA VAL A 21 -27.69 2.33 -30.20
C VAL A 21 -26.76 3.55 -30.21
N CYS A 22 -25.46 3.28 -30.06
CA CYS A 22 -24.44 4.32 -30.08
C CYS A 22 -23.16 3.75 -30.68
N GLU A 23 -22.48 4.55 -31.45
CA GLU A 23 -21.16 4.23 -31.98
C GLU A 23 -20.24 5.44 -31.78
N GLN A 24 -19.08 5.21 -31.18
CA GLN A 24 -18.07 6.22 -30.91
C GLN A 24 -16.72 5.74 -31.44
N THR A 25 -16.16 6.50 -32.36
CA THR A 25 -14.78 6.30 -32.81
C THR A 25 -13.82 7.02 -31.88
N PHE A 26 -12.73 6.38 -31.55
CA PHE A 26 -11.65 6.99 -30.78
C PHE A 26 -10.32 6.87 -31.54
N SER A 27 -9.50 7.92 -31.40
CA SER A 27 -8.15 7.93 -31.95
C SER A 27 -7.26 6.94 -31.22
N PRO A 28 -6.25 6.36 -31.89
CA PRO A 28 -5.29 5.50 -31.21
C PRO A 28 -4.61 6.27 -30.09
N LEU A 29 -4.44 5.63 -28.95
CA LEU A 29 -3.57 6.13 -27.90
C LEU A 29 -2.13 6.04 -28.43
N ILE A 30 -1.59 7.16 -28.85
CA ILE A 30 -0.18 7.26 -29.19
C ILE A 30 0.56 7.21 -27.83
N PRO A 31 1.47 6.27 -27.62
CA PRO A 31 2.28 6.26 -26.41
C PRO A 31 2.95 7.63 -26.25
N ALA A 32 2.80 8.23 -25.07
CA ALA A 32 3.48 9.48 -24.79
C ALA A 32 4.98 9.29 -25.00
N ASP A 33 5.63 10.26 -25.64
CA ASP A 33 7.09 10.30 -25.64
C ASP A 33 7.53 10.68 -24.22
N TRP A 34 7.99 9.72 -23.46
CA TRP A 34 8.43 9.88 -22.08
C TRP A 34 9.72 10.72 -21.95
N GLY A 35 10.34 11.12 -23.08
CA GLY A 35 11.53 11.94 -23.07
C GLY A 35 12.60 11.40 -22.11
N TYR A 36 12.95 12.19 -21.10
CA TYR A 36 13.94 11.81 -20.09
C TYR A 36 13.63 10.50 -19.33
N PHE A 37 12.34 10.18 -19.15
CA PHE A 37 11.90 8.98 -18.43
C PHE A 37 11.79 7.72 -19.31
N LYS A 38 12.15 7.81 -20.60
CA LYS A 38 12.03 6.70 -21.54
C LYS A 38 12.80 5.44 -21.12
N GLU A 39 13.92 5.63 -20.42
CA GLU A 39 14.76 4.56 -19.89
C GLU A 39 14.64 4.41 -18.37
N GLY A 40 13.63 5.04 -17.79
CA GLY A 40 13.35 4.95 -16.36
C GLY A 40 12.85 3.57 -15.93
N THR A 41 13.04 3.25 -14.66
CA THR A 41 12.48 2.05 -14.03
C THR A 41 11.25 2.42 -13.23
N ILE A 42 10.15 1.69 -13.44
CA ILE A 42 8.94 1.80 -12.62
C ILE A 42 8.99 0.71 -11.56
N HIS A 43 9.01 1.14 -10.29
CA HIS A 43 8.90 0.23 -9.17
C HIS A 43 7.43 0.15 -8.72
N ILE A 44 6.88 -1.06 -8.69
CA ILE A 44 5.51 -1.31 -8.23
C ILE A 44 5.60 -2.02 -6.88
N ILE A 45 5.01 -1.40 -5.86
CA ILE A 45 4.95 -1.94 -4.51
C ILE A 45 3.48 -2.22 -4.20
N GLN A 46 3.18 -3.46 -3.84
CA GLN A 46 1.85 -3.83 -3.37
C GLN A 46 1.70 -3.42 -1.92
N SER A 47 0.66 -2.68 -1.63
CA SER A 47 0.27 -2.31 -0.27
C SER A 47 -1.25 -2.32 -0.13
N SER A 48 -1.74 -2.10 1.07
CA SER A 48 -3.15 -1.90 1.33
C SER A 48 -3.33 -0.71 2.24
N HIS A 49 -4.17 0.25 1.85
CA HIS A 49 -4.57 1.35 2.72
C HIS A 49 -5.44 0.83 3.86
N GLN A 50 -5.10 1.23 5.09
CA GLN A 50 -5.66 0.62 6.30
C GLN A 50 -6.03 1.69 7.32
N ASP A 51 -7.28 2.12 7.29
CA ASP A 51 -7.82 2.95 8.35
C ASP A 51 -7.84 2.19 9.69
N ILE A 52 -7.58 2.91 10.78
CA ILE A 52 -7.64 2.35 12.13
C ILE A 52 -9.09 1.94 12.46
N ALA A 53 -10.03 2.85 12.14
CA ALA A 53 -11.46 2.65 12.30
C ALA A 53 -12.21 3.63 11.40
N TRP A 54 -12.67 3.17 10.25
CA TRP A 54 -13.45 4.00 9.33
C TRP A 54 -14.85 3.43 9.10
N MET A 55 -14.92 2.14 8.78
CA MET A 55 -16.18 1.48 8.41
C MET A 55 -16.85 0.78 9.58
N ASP A 56 -16.11 0.54 10.67
CA ASP A 56 -16.59 -0.19 11.85
C ASP A 56 -15.77 0.21 13.09
N THR A 57 -15.93 -0.52 14.21
CA THR A 57 -15.15 -0.31 15.44
C THR A 57 -13.66 -0.59 15.21
N PRO A 58 -12.75 0.01 16.01
CA PRO A 58 -11.32 -0.28 15.92
C PRO A 58 -11.00 -1.77 16.02
N GLU A 59 -11.70 -2.49 16.89
CA GLU A 59 -11.51 -3.92 17.11
C GLU A 59 -11.86 -4.73 15.86
N TYR A 60 -13.00 -4.44 15.25
CA TYR A 60 -13.42 -5.08 14.00
C TYR A 60 -12.44 -4.78 12.87
N CYS A 61 -12.07 -3.51 12.69
CA CYS A 61 -11.11 -3.11 11.66
C CYS A 61 -9.72 -3.75 11.86
N ARG A 62 -9.29 -3.94 13.12
CA ARG A 62 -8.08 -4.67 13.45
C ARG A 62 -8.16 -6.15 13.02
N GLU A 63 -9.23 -6.83 13.36
CA GLU A 63 -9.46 -8.24 12.98
C GLU A 63 -9.52 -8.39 11.45
N ASP A 64 -10.19 -7.47 10.77
CA ASP A 64 -10.29 -7.47 9.31
C ASP A 64 -8.91 -7.27 8.66
N ARG A 65 -8.10 -6.30 9.12
CA ARG A 65 -6.72 -6.12 8.65
C ARG A 65 -5.89 -7.38 8.78
N ILE A 66 -5.97 -8.03 9.94
CA ILE A 66 -5.20 -9.26 10.20
C ILE A 66 -5.66 -10.38 9.28
N ASN A 67 -6.96 -10.66 9.25
CA ASN A 67 -7.51 -11.86 8.63
C ASN A 67 -7.71 -11.74 7.12
N GLN A 68 -8.04 -10.56 6.61
CA GLN A 68 -8.36 -10.36 5.19
C GLN A 68 -7.20 -9.78 4.39
N ILE A 69 -6.19 -9.20 5.05
CA ILE A 69 -5.11 -8.49 4.36
C ILE A 69 -3.76 -9.10 4.70
N ILE A 70 -3.32 -9.05 5.97
CA ILE A 70 -1.95 -9.42 6.33
C ILE A 70 -1.73 -10.94 6.18
N LEU A 71 -2.59 -11.76 6.75
CA LEU A 71 -2.47 -13.22 6.63
C LEU A 71 -2.54 -13.69 5.17
N PRO A 72 -3.50 -13.24 4.34
CA PRO A 72 -3.52 -13.59 2.91
C PRO A 72 -2.27 -13.13 2.15
N ALA A 73 -1.74 -11.92 2.45
CA ALA A 73 -0.50 -11.45 1.83
C ALA A 73 0.69 -12.36 2.17
N LEU A 74 0.84 -12.78 3.43
CA LEU A 74 1.87 -13.71 3.85
C LEU A 74 1.73 -15.09 3.20
N GLU A 75 0.49 -15.59 3.05
CA GLU A 75 0.24 -16.85 2.34
C GLU A 75 0.53 -16.75 0.83
N LEU A 76 0.27 -15.58 0.23
CA LEU A 76 0.62 -15.34 -1.17
C LEU A 76 2.14 -15.27 -1.36
N MET A 77 2.87 -14.68 -0.41
CA MET A 77 4.33 -14.65 -0.41
C MET A 77 4.95 -16.05 -0.36
N LYS A 78 4.34 -17.00 0.37
CA LYS A 78 4.79 -18.40 0.38
C LYS A 78 4.64 -19.06 -0.97
N LYS A 79 3.55 -18.75 -1.68
CA LYS A 79 3.22 -19.35 -2.99
C LYS A 79 3.97 -18.67 -4.13
N ASN A 80 4.26 -17.40 -4.01
CA ASN A 80 4.90 -16.60 -5.05
C ASN A 80 6.13 -15.86 -4.48
N PRO A 81 7.34 -16.34 -4.73
CA PRO A 81 8.57 -15.70 -4.25
C PRO A 81 8.82 -14.29 -4.79
N ALA A 82 8.21 -13.93 -5.91
CA ALA A 82 8.32 -12.58 -6.49
C ALA A 82 7.33 -11.58 -5.89
N PHE A 83 6.35 -12.05 -5.13
CA PHE A 83 5.38 -11.16 -4.50
C PHE A 83 6.02 -10.42 -3.33
N THR A 84 5.79 -9.11 -3.29
CA THR A 84 6.20 -8.21 -2.21
C THR A 84 4.97 -7.53 -1.63
N PHE A 85 5.06 -7.12 -0.37
CA PHE A 85 3.96 -6.40 0.28
C PHE A 85 4.49 -5.40 1.30
N GLU A 86 3.82 -4.28 1.44
CA GLU A 86 4.16 -3.25 2.42
C GLU A 86 2.92 -2.86 3.24
N MET A 87 3.11 -2.77 4.56
CA MET A 87 2.15 -2.16 5.47
C MET A 87 2.44 -0.68 5.66
N GLU A 88 1.41 0.13 5.77
CA GLU A 88 1.56 1.58 5.80
C GLU A 88 2.16 2.12 7.10
N GLN A 89 1.97 1.42 8.22
CA GLN A 89 2.29 1.96 9.53
C GLN A 89 2.69 0.88 10.56
N THR A 90 3.49 1.29 11.53
CA THR A 90 3.99 0.38 12.58
C THR A 90 2.87 -0.16 13.46
N LEU A 91 1.79 0.59 13.69
CA LEU A 91 0.67 0.13 14.51
C LEU A 91 0.07 -1.18 13.97
N ASN A 92 -0.10 -1.29 12.65
CA ASN A 92 -0.64 -2.51 12.05
C ASN A 92 0.25 -3.73 12.32
N LEU A 93 1.57 -3.51 12.31
CA LEU A 93 2.56 -4.54 12.65
C LEU A 93 2.50 -4.93 14.13
N MET A 94 2.32 -3.95 15.02
CA MET A 94 2.17 -4.19 16.46
C MET A 94 0.93 -5.04 16.75
N GLU A 95 -0.21 -4.66 16.20
CA GLU A 95 -1.48 -5.37 16.33
C GLU A 95 -1.41 -6.79 15.76
N PHE A 96 -0.76 -6.95 14.62
CA PHE A 96 -0.56 -8.27 14.01
C PHE A 96 0.29 -9.18 14.90
N LEU A 97 1.41 -8.68 15.42
CA LEU A 97 2.31 -9.48 16.27
C LEU A 97 1.75 -9.70 17.68
N GLU A 98 0.85 -8.87 18.15
CA GLU A 98 0.09 -9.14 19.38
C GLU A 98 -0.86 -10.34 19.19
N ALA A 99 -1.52 -10.43 18.04
CA ALA A 99 -2.41 -11.54 17.70
C ALA A 99 -1.66 -12.81 17.25
N HIS A 100 -0.52 -12.66 16.60
CA HIS A 100 0.28 -13.72 15.99
C HIS A 100 1.77 -13.60 16.34
N PRO A 101 2.13 -13.74 17.64
CA PRO A 101 3.53 -13.61 18.07
C PRO A 101 4.45 -14.66 17.43
N GLU A 102 3.94 -15.82 17.05
CA GLU A 102 4.65 -16.90 16.38
C GLU A 102 5.12 -16.53 14.97
N ARG A 103 4.58 -15.49 14.38
CA ARG A 103 4.93 -15.03 13.02
C ARG A 103 6.11 -14.06 12.99
N LYS A 104 6.64 -13.68 14.15
CA LYS A 104 7.69 -12.68 14.29
C LYS A 104 8.93 -12.99 13.45
N ASP A 105 9.47 -14.21 13.57
CA ASP A 105 10.67 -14.63 12.84
C ASP A 105 10.45 -14.68 11.33
N GLU A 106 9.23 -15.03 10.91
CA GLU A 106 8.84 -15.00 9.50
C GLU A 106 8.86 -13.55 8.95
N LEU A 107 8.33 -12.59 9.70
CA LEU A 107 8.34 -11.18 9.28
C LEU A 107 9.77 -10.64 9.20
N ILE A 108 10.62 -10.92 10.19
CA ILE A 108 12.02 -10.51 10.19
C ILE A 108 12.75 -11.07 8.96
N ARG A 109 12.55 -12.35 8.64
CA ARG A 109 13.12 -12.99 7.47
C ARG A 109 12.64 -12.34 6.17
N LEU A 110 11.33 -12.14 6.02
CA LEU A 110 10.75 -11.50 4.82
C LEU A 110 11.22 -10.05 4.65
N TYR A 111 11.43 -9.33 5.75
CA TYR A 111 12.03 -7.99 5.72
C TYR A 111 13.47 -8.04 5.21
N GLN A 112 14.30 -8.96 5.72
CA GLN A 112 15.69 -9.13 5.29
C GLN A 112 15.79 -9.55 3.81
N GLU A 113 14.83 -10.32 3.33
CA GLU A 113 14.65 -10.68 1.92
C GLU A 113 14.15 -9.52 1.05
N LYS A 114 13.83 -8.36 1.63
CA LYS A 114 13.22 -7.19 0.97
C LYS A 114 11.88 -7.49 0.29
N ARG A 115 11.14 -8.38 0.88
CA ARG A 115 9.82 -8.81 0.38
C ARG A 115 8.66 -8.28 1.19
N PHE A 116 8.89 -7.97 2.44
CA PHE A 116 7.91 -7.39 3.34
C PHE A 116 8.47 -6.15 4.00
N GLY A 117 7.71 -5.07 3.99
CA GLY A 117 8.10 -3.80 4.60
C GLY A 117 6.95 -3.18 5.39
N TRP A 118 7.26 -2.09 6.07
CA TRP A 118 6.27 -1.29 6.81
C TRP A 118 6.73 0.14 6.97
N GLY A 119 5.77 1.05 7.14
CA GLY A 119 6.08 2.44 7.47
C GLY A 119 6.66 2.58 8.87
N ALA A 120 7.66 3.45 8.99
CA ALA A 120 8.38 3.71 10.24
C ALA A 120 7.60 4.59 11.23
N THR A 121 6.52 5.24 10.80
CA THR A 121 5.64 6.01 11.69
C THR A 121 4.70 5.08 12.45
N TYR A 122 4.40 5.46 13.69
CA TYR A 122 3.45 4.70 14.50
C TYR A 122 2.09 4.60 13.84
N ASN A 123 1.59 5.76 13.40
CA ASN A 123 0.33 5.91 12.69
C ASN A 123 0.49 6.98 11.61
N GLN A 124 -0.53 7.21 10.80
CA GLN A 124 -0.60 8.30 9.81
C GLN A 124 -1.50 9.42 10.35
N PRO A 125 -0.95 10.44 11.01
CA PRO A 125 -1.75 11.53 11.57
C PRO A 125 -2.16 12.53 10.49
N TYR A 126 -3.28 13.20 10.71
CA TYR A 126 -3.60 14.44 9.99
C TYR A 126 -2.59 15.52 10.38
N GLU A 127 -1.59 15.77 9.54
CA GLU A 127 -0.49 16.67 9.85
C GLU A 127 -0.97 18.08 10.18
N GLY A 128 -1.99 18.60 9.47
CA GLY A 128 -2.55 19.92 9.72
C GLY A 128 -3.30 20.06 11.06
N LEU A 129 -3.61 18.96 11.73
CA LEU A 129 -4.27 18.95 13.05
C LEU A 129 -3.32 18.57 14.19
N SER A 130 -2.11 18.16 13.85
CA SER A 130 -1.12 17.68 14.82
C SER A 130 -0.08 18.78 15.11
N SER A 131 0.39 18.81 16.35
CA SER A 131 1.54 19.66 16.68
C SER A 131 2.84 19.05 16.13
N GLY A 132 3.88 19.88 15.95
CA GLY A 132 5.19 19.39 15.51
C GLY A 132 5.76 18.29 16.43
N GLU A 133 5.57 18.41 17.74
CA GLU A 133 5.99 17.37 18.70
C GLU A 133 5.22 16.05 18.50
N GLN A 134 3.93 16.11 18.21
CA GLN A 134 3.16 14.90 17.91
C GLN A 134 3.67 14.22 16.64
N LEU A 135 4.00 14.97 15.59
CA LEU A 135 4.54 14.41 14.34
C LEU A 135 5.91 13.75 14.57
N VAL A 136 6.80 14.39 15.31
CA VAL A 136 8.09 13.81 15.69
C VAL A 136 7.90 12.52 16.48
N ARG A 137 6.95 12.50 17.42
CA ARG A 137 6.64 11.32 18.23
C ARG A 137 6.10 10.16 17.42
N GLN A 138 5.37 10.39 16.34
CA GLN A 138 4.91 9.32 15.45
C GLN A 138 6.11 8.51 14.89
N ALA A 139 7.11 9.19 14.34
CA ALA A 139 8.30 8.52 13.82
C ALA A 139 9.18 7.92 14.94
N TYR A 140 9.37 8.66 16.03
CA TYR A 140 10.16 8.19 17.15
C TYR A 140 9.59 6.92 17.79
N TYR A 141 8.27 6.91 18.06
CA TYR A 141 7.61 5.79 18.73
C TYR A 141 7.59 4.54 17.86
N GLY A 142 7.22 4.68 16.58
CA GLY A 142 7.20 3.56 15.65
C GLY A 142 8.58 2.93 15.48
N ARG A 143 9.60 3.74 15.21
CA ARG A 143 10.97 3.24 15.05
C ARG A 143 11.55 2.61 16.32
N LYS A 144 11.30 3.22 17.47
CA LYS A 144 11.74 2.66 18.76
C LYS A 144 11.16 1.27 18.97
N TRP A 145 9.85 1.11 18.77
CA TRP A 145 9.20 -0.18 18.90
C TRP A 145 9.79 -1.25 17.95
N ILE A 146 10.01 -0.88 16.68
CA ILE A 146 10.65 -1.77 15.69
C ILE A 146 12.02 -2.24 16.18
N GLN A 147 12.86 -1.31 16.64
CA GLN A 147 14.22 -1.62 17.12
C GLN A 147 14.22 -2.54 18.36
N GLU A 148 13.26 -2.35 19.27
CA GLU A 148 13.14 -3.14 20.49
C GLU A 148 12.53 -4.54 20.23
N ASN A 149 11.67 -4.67 19.24
CA ASN A 149 10.89 -5.88 19.02
C ASN A 149 11.33 -6.71 17.81
N LEU A 150 11.95 -6.10 16.80
CA LEU A 150 12.31 -6.74 15.54
C LEU A 150 13.81 -6.58 15.25
N PRO A 151 14.67 -7.42 15.86
CA PRO A 151 16.11 -7.31 15.71
C PRO A 151 16.55 -7.35 14.24
N GLY A 152 17.40 -6.40 13.83
CA GLY A 152 17.90 -6.30 12.46
C GLY A 152 16.96 -5.60 11.48
N CYS A 153 15.77 -5.17 11.92
CA CYS A 153 14.86 -4.35 11.13
C CYS A 153 15.06 -2.87 11.48
N ASN A 154 15.16 -2.02 10.47
CA ASN A 154 15.38 -0.58 10.67
C ASN A 154 14.77 0.21 9.51
N ASP A 155 13.45 0.26 9.49
CA ASP A 155 12.75 1.03 8.48
C ASP A 155 12.83 2.54 8.75
N ARG A 156 12.88 3.33 7.67
CA ARG A 156 13.01 4.79 7.71
C ARG A 156 12.03 5.48 6.78
N VAL A 157 11.19 4.73 6.11
CA VAL A 157 10.20 5.26 5.18
C VAL A 157 8.93 5.59 5.93
N ALA A 158 8.41 6.78 5.75
CA ALA A 158 7.09 7.17 6.23
C ALA A 158 6.12 7.12 5.06
N ASN A 159 5.06 6.36 5.23
CA ASN A 159 3.91 6.41 4.33
C ASN A 159 2.94 7.48 4.83
N ASN A 160 2.42 8.28 3.92
CA ASN A 160 1.41 9.29 4.22
C ASN A 160 0.38 9.28 3.10
N ILE A 161 -0.51 8.31 3.17
CA ILE A 161 -1.52 8.00 2.17
C ILE A 161 -2.87 8.41 2.73
N ASP A 162 -3.67 9.09 1.90
CA ASP A 162 -5.04 9.53 2.20
C ASP A 162 -5.23 10.33 3.50
N VAL A 163 -4.18 10.95 3.98
CA VAL A 163 -4.24 11.87 5.12
C VAL A 163 -3.98 13.30 4.65
N PRO A 164 -4.94 14.22 4.84
CA PRO A 164 -4.80 15.59 4.38
C PRO A 164 -3.81 16.37 5.23
N GLY A 165 -3.17 17.30 4.58
CA GLY A 165 -2.26 18.26 5.19
C GLY A 165 -0.80 17.94 4.92
N ARG A 166 -0.06 19.00 4.74
CA ARG A 166 1.41 19.02 4.76
C ARG A 166 1.79 20.26 5.52
N THR A 167 2.66 20.13 6.47
CA THR A 167 3.19 21.27 7.21
C THR A 167 4.51 21.72 6.59
N TRP A 168 4.88 22.95 6.86
CA TRP A 168 6.18 23.52 6.47
C TRP A 168 7.30 23.11 7.43
N GLN A 169 6.97 22.33 8.44
CA GLN A 169 7.88 21.92 9.53
C GLN A 169 8.58 20.60 9.23
#